data_b3564c1a48e0d107693179d2319e12a2
#
_entry.id   b3564c1a48e0d107693179d2319e12a2
#
_cell.length_a   1.000
_cell.length_b   1.000
_cell.length_c   1.000
_cell.angle_alpha   90.00
_cell.angle_beta   90.00
_cell.angle_gamma   90.00
#
_symmetry.space_group_name_H-M   'P 1'
#
loop_
_entity.id
_entity.type
_entity.pdbx_description
1 polymer ?
#
loop_
_entity_poly.entity_id
_entity_poly.type
_entity_poly.pdbx_seq_one_letter_code
_entity_poly.pdbx_strand_id
1 'polypeptide(L)'
;LYTVNEYIVAAQTWHDLRFFAYFLHHIEPRLNGRVSNFLLREGLDKYDPERFLDYKQNCVLAMLECLESYAPYKGAEFLTYAHHAIGNALIQCRMMEESGSFSSLDEYKRVRGIAWLHNETGKSKGEVVSEYAQKEGCSEETAEQYLTVARLNRSQVSLYVTAQDE
;
A
#
# COMPACT_ATOMS: atom_id res chain seq x y z
N LEU A 1 7.32 -33.38 2.67
CA LEU A 1 7.09 -31.98 3.10
C LEU A 1 7.26 -31.11 1.86
N TYR A 2 6.19 -30.41 1.47
CA TYR A 2 6.23 -29.46 0.36
C TYR A 2 7.11 -28.24 0.75
N THR A 3 7.83 -27.69 -0.19
CA THR A 3 8.42 -26.35 -0.04
C THR A 3 7.31 -25.29 -0.07
N VAL A 4 7.59 -24.12 0.47
CA VAL A 4 6.61 -23.03 0.55
C VAL A 4 6.02 -22.69 -0.82
N ASN A 5 6.82 -22.75 -1.88
CA ASN A 5 6.38 -22.45 -3.24
C ASN A 5 5.59 -23.61 -3.88
N GLU A 6 5.83 -24.86 -3.47
CA GLU A 6 5.09 -26.02 -3.96
C GLU A 6 3.63 -26.03 -3.51
N TYR A 7 3.29 -25.43 -2.37
CA TYR A 7 1.91 -25.21 -1.97
C TYR A 7 1.14 -24.34 -2.96
N ILE A 8 1.79 -23.33 -3.52
CA ILE A 8 1.19 -22.45 -4.53
C ILE A 8 0.93 -23.22 -5.83
N VAL A 9 1.92 -23.99 -6.28
CA VAL A 9 1.78 -24.85 -7.47
C VAL A 9 0.65 -25.87 -7.28
N ALA A 10 0.56 -26.48 -6.10
CA ALA A 10 -0.51 -27.42 -5.77
C ALA A 10 -1.88 -26.75 -5.77
N ALA A 11 -2.00 -25.53 -5.19
CA ALA A 11 -3.25 -24.77 -5.18
C ALA A 11 -3.74 -24.48 -6.61
N GLN A 12 -2.83 -24.07 -7.52
CA GLN A 12 -3.14 -23.82 -8.92
C GLN A 12 -3.53 -25.10 -9.67
N THR A 13 -2.74 -26.18 -9.51
CA THR A 13 -2.90 -27.42 -10.27
C THR A 13 -4.20 -28.15 -9.91
N TRP A 14 -4.55 -28.16 -8.64
CA TRP A 14 -5.72 -28.89 -8.14
C TRP A 14 -6.92 -28.00 -7.85
N HIS A 15 -6.80 -26.67 -8.07
CA HIS A 15 -7.85 -25.68 -7.75
C HIS A 15 -8.35 -25.80 -6.31
N ASP A 16 -7.43 -26.10 -5.38
CA ASP A 16 -7.75 -26.35 -3.97
C ASP A 16 -7.07 -25.31 -3.07
N LEU A 17 -7.88 -24.38 -2.57
CA LEU A 17 -7.44 -23.28 -1.72
C LEU A 17 -6.90 -23.73 -0.35
N ARG A 18 -7.05 -25.00 0.05
CA ARG A 18 -6.42 -25.52 1.27
C ARG A 18 -4.90 -25.45 1.18
N PHE A 19 -4.33 -25.68 -0.01
CA PHE A 19 -2.89 -25.50 -0.22
C PHE A 19 -2.46 -24.05 -0.09
N PHE A 20 -3.28 -23.11 -0.56
CA PHE A 20 -3.01 -21.69 -0.33
C PHE A 20 -3.10 -21.33 1.17
N ALA A 21 -4.01 -21.91 1.93
CA ALA A 21 -4.07 -21.72 3.37
C ALA A 21 -2.80 -22.26 4.08
N TYR A 22 -2.28 -23.41 3.68
CA TYR A 22 -0.99 -23.91 4.18
C TYR A 22 0.15 -22.98 3.84
N PHE A 23 0.18 -22.45 2.61
CA PHE A 23 1.16 -21.44 2.22
C PHE A 23 1.07 -20.21 3.13
N LEU A 24 -0.13 -19.64 3.33
CA LEU A 24 -0.35 -18.48 4.20
C LEU A 24 0.16 -18.73 5.62
N HIS A 25 -0.10 -19.90 6.17
CA HIS A 25 0.40 -20.26 7.51
C HIS A 25 1.93 -20.21 7.58
N HIS A 26 2.63 -20.67 6.56
CA HIS A 26 4.10 -20.65 6.52
C HIS A 26 4.69 -19.24 6.37
N ILE A 27 4.01 -18.34 5.65
CA ILE A 27 4.50 -16.97 5.45
C ILE A 27 3.94 -15.97 6.46
N GLU A 28 3.04 -16.39 7.34
CA GLU A 28 2.34 -15.50 8.29
C GLU A 28 3.28 -14.56 9.05
N PRO A 29 4.42 -15.00 9.61
CA PRO A 29 5.35 -14.10 10.30
C PRO A 29 5.91 -13.00 9.38
N ARG A 30 6.19 -13.34 8.12
CA ARG A 30 6.68 -12.36 7.12
C ARG A 30 5.59 -11.38 6.73
N LEU A 31 4.36 -11.84 6.54
CA LEU A 31 3.22 -11.00 6.21
C LEU A 31 2.91 -10.04 7.36
N ASN A 32 2.85 -10.56 8.60
CA ASN A 32 2.62 -9.75 9.80
C ASN A 32 3.71 -8.68 9.96
N GLY A 33 4.98 -9.03 9.76
CA GLY A 33 6.09 -8.07 9.79
C GLY A 33 5.95 -6.98 8.73
N ARG A 34 5.48 -7.33 7.53
CA ARG A 34 5.28 -6.37 6.44
C ARG A 34 4.15 -5.39 6.75
N VAL A 35 3.01 -5.87 7.26
CA VAL A 35 1.88 -5.04 7.69
C VAL A 35 2.33 -4.12 8.84
N SER A 36 2.95 -4.65 9.89
CA SER A 36 3.45 -3.86 11.03
C SER A 36 4.41 -2.75 10.61
N ASN A 37 5.37 -3.07 9.72
CA ASN A 37 6.34 -2.09 9.23
C ASN A 37 5.67 -1.01 8.38
N PHE A 38 4.64 -1.37 7.61
CA PHE A 38 3.86 -0.38 6.85
C PHE A 38 3.12 0.56 7.80
N LEU A 39 2.37 0.02 8.77
CA LEU A 39 1.62 0.82 9.76
C LEU A 39 2.54 1.78 10.52
N LEU A 40 3.69 1.29 10.99
CA LEU A 40 4.70 2.14 11.67
C LEU A 40 5.21 3.28 10.78
N ARG A 41 5.54 2.98 9.53
CA ARG A 41 6.02 4.00 8.58
C ARG A 41 4.96 5.05 8.26
N GLU A 42 3.69 4.66 8.27
CA GLU A 42 2.55 5.55 8.07
C GLU A 42 2.14 6.32 9.34
N GLY A 43 2.83 6.10 10.46
CA GLY A 43 2.49 6.72 11.75
C GLY A 43 1.19 6.19 12.35
N LEU A 44 0.75 4.97 11.94
CA LEU A 44 -0.45 4.32 12.43
C LEU A 44 -0.14 3.38 13.58
N ASP A 45 -1.13 3.20 14.47
CA ASP A 45 -0.99 2.25 15.58
C ASP A 45 -1.02 0.80 15.04
N LYS A 46 0.13 0.13 15.14
CA LYS A 46 0.29 -1.27 14.75
C LYS A 46 -0.33 -2.26 15.74
N TYR A 47 -0.70 -1.78 16.92
CA TYR A 47 -1.32 -2.60 17.97
C TYR A 47 -2.84 -2.52 17.95
N ASP A 48 -3.44 -1.69 17.09
CA ASP A 48 -4.86 -1.71 16.78
C ASP A 48 -5.19 -3.03 16.03
N PRO A 49 -5.89 -3.98 16.69
CA PRO A 49 -6.08 -5.32 16.13
C PRO A 49 -7.04 -5.30 14.93
N GLU A 50 -8.02 -4.42 14.90
CA GLU A 50 -8.99 -4.32 13.79
C GLU A 50 -8.30 -3.80 12.54
N ARG A 51 -7.60 -2.67 12.65
CA ARG A 51 -6.81 -2.09 11.56
C ARG A 51 -5.77 -3.08 11.04
N PHE A 52 -5.01 -3.71 11.94
CA PHE A 52 -4.00 -4.69 11.55
C PHE A 52 -4.61 -5.83 10.74
N LEU A 53 -5.76 -6.35 11.19
CA LEU A 53 -6.46 -7.45 10.52
C LEU A 53 -6.97 -7.03 9.15
N ASP A 54 -7.54 -5.84 9.01
CA ASP A 54 -8.02 -5.30 7.73
C ASP A 54 -6.89 -5.18 6.70
N TYR A 55 -5.76 -4.61 7.09
CA TYR A 55 -4.59 -4.51 6.22
C TYR A 55 -4.05 -5.89 5.82
N LYS A 56 -4.01 -6.84 6.77
CA LYS A 56 -3.58 -8.21 6.52
C LYS A 56 -4.54 -8.93 5.55
N GLN A 57 -5.84 -8.80 5.73
CA GLN A 57 -6.85 -9.41 4.86
C GLN A 57 -6.75 -8.88 3.43
N ASN A 58 -6.59 -7.58 3.24
CA ASN A 58 -6.40 -7.00 1.91
C ASN A 58 -5.11 -7.50 1.24
N CYS A 59 -4.03 -7.71 1.99
CA CYS A 59 -2.83 -8.36 1.46
C CYS A 59 -3.09 -9.80 1.02
N VAL A 60 -3.88 -10.58 1.77
CA VAL A 60 -4.26 -11.96 1.42
C VAL A 60 -5.11 -11.97 0.16
N LEU A 61 -6.09 -11.07 0.03
CA LEU A 61 -6.90 -10.95 -1.18
C LEU A 61 -6.04 -10.63 -2.41
N ALA A 62 -5.12 -9.68 -2.30
CA ALA A 62 -4.20 -9.35 -3.40
C ALA A 62 -3.30 -10.54 -3.78
N MET A 63 -2.89 -11.37 -2.82
CA MET A 63 -2.14 -12.60 -3.11
C MET A 63 -3.02 -13.65 -3.81
N LEU A 64 -4.30 -13.77 -3.43
CA LEU A 64 -5.24 -14.68 -4.13
C LEU A 64 -5.44 -14.28 -5.59
N GLU A 65 -5.57 -12.99 -5.88
CA GLU A 65 -5.64 -12.49 -7.26
C GLU A 65 -4.37 -12.81 -8.06
N CYS A 66 -3.21 -12.72 -7.41
CA CYS A 66 -1.94 -13.11 -8.02
C CYS A 66 -1.83 -14.61 -8.31
N LEU A 67 -2.54 -15.45 -7.55
CA LEU A 67 -2.46 -16.91 -7.67
C LEU A 67 -2.83 -17.39 -9.07
N GLU A 68 -3.87 -16.81 -9.68
CA GLU A 68 -4.35 -17.22 -11.02
C GLU A 68 -3.34 -16.92 -12.13
N SER A 69 -2.61 -15.81 -12.01
CA SER A 69 -1.68 -15.33 -13.03
C SER A 69 -0.21 -15.71 -12.79
N TYR A 70 0.09 -16.32 -11.65
CA TYR A 70 1.45 -16.73 -11.31
C TYR A 70 1.94 -17.89 -12.19
N ALA A 71 3.15 -17.74 -12.73
CA ALA A 71 3.78 -18.71 -13.61
C ALA A 71 5.09 -19.25 -12.98
N PRO A 72 5.05 -20.41 -12.28
CA PRO A 72 6.21 -20.97 -11.56
C PRO A 72 7.43 -21.20 -12.45
N TYR A 73 7.20 -21.53 -13.72
CA TYR A 73 8.27 -21.81 -14.69
C TYR A 73 9.10 -20.57 -15.08
N LYS A 74 8.68 -19.36 -14.68
CA LYS A 74 9.46 -18.12 -14.89
C LYS A 74 10.56 -17.91 -13.84
N GLY A 75 10.69 -18.80 -12.86
CA GLY A 75 11.79 -18.83 -11.92
C GLY A 75 11.69 -17.87 -10.72
N ALA A 76 10.68 -17.02 -10.66
CA ALA A 76 10.46 -16.17 -9.48
C ALA A 76 9.64 -16.92 -8.42
N GLU A 77 9.98 -16.75 -7.13
CA GLU A 77 9.14 -17.22 -6.05
C GLU A 77 7.82 -16.45 -5.99
N PHE A 78 6.74 -17.09 -5.55
CA PHE A 78 5.41 -16.47 -5.49
C PHE A 78 5.37 -15.17 -4.67
N LEU A 79 6.04 -15.13 -3.52
CA LEU A 79 6.10 -13.90 -2.72
C LEU A 79 6.80 -12.74 -3.44
N THR A 80 7.82 -13.04 -4.23
CA THR A 80 8.50 -12.04 -5.06
C THR A 80 7.56 -11.54 -6.15
N TYR A 81 6.80 -12.44 -6.77
CA TYR A 81 5.80 -12.09 -7.77
C TYR A 81 4.67 -11.22 -7.18
N ALA A 82 4.12 -11.62 -6.03
CA ALA A 82 3.04 -10.90 -5.34
C ALA A 82 3.49 -9.61 -4.62
N HIS A 83 4.81 -9.32 -4.60
CA HIS A 83 5.36 -8.20 -3.84
C HIS A 83 4.69 -6.86 -4.14
N HIS A 84 4.51 -6.53 -5.40
CA HIS A 84 3.89 -5.28 -5.82
C HIS A 84 2.40 -5.22 -5.50
N ALA A 85 1.68 -6.34 -5.69
CA ALA A 85 0.26 -6.42 -5.36
C ALA A 85 0.01 -6.20 -3.86
N ILE A 86 0.80 -6.85 -3.00
CA ILE A 86 0.75 -6.64 -1.54
C ILE A 86 1.03 -5.18 -1.19
N GLY A 87 2.05 -4.56 -1.81
CA GLY A 87 2.38 -3.15 -1.59
C GLY A 87 1.23 -2.22 -1.99
N ASN A 88 0.60 -2.47 -3.13
CA ASN A 88 -0.55 -1.72 -3.60
C ASN A 88 -1.77 -1.89 -2.68
N ALA A 89 -2.04 -3.12 -2.18
CA ALA A 89 -3.12 -3.38 -1.25
C ALA A 89 -2.97 -2.58 0.05
N LEU A 90 -1.76 -2.52 0.61
CA LEU A 90 -1.47 -1.72 1.81
C LEU A 90 -1.73 -0.22 1.57
N ILE A 91 -1.27 0.32 0.44
CA ILE A 91 -1.48 1.73 0.09
C ILE A 91 -2.97 2.00 -0.17
N GLN A 92 -3.70 1.06 -0.77
CA GLN A 92 -5.13 1.19 -1.02
C GLN A 92 -5.95 1.21 0.27
N CYS A 93 -5.61 0.38 1.27
CA CYS A 93 -6.21 0.46 2.61
C CYS A 93 -6.01 1.87 3.19
N ARG A 94 -4.79 2.39 3.11
CA ARG A 94 -4.48 3.73 3.61
C ARG A 94 -5.27 4.83 2.90
N MET A 95 -5.38 4.73 1.58
CA MET A 95 -6.19 5.64 0.77
C MET A 95 -7.67 5.65 1.19
N MET A 96 -8.22 4.45 1.49
CA MET A 96 -9.59 4.31 1.95
C MET A 96 -9.82 4.93 3.34
N GLU A 97 -8.85 4.78 4.27
CA GLU A 97 -8.90 5.41 5.59
C GLU A 97 -8.82 6.95 5.52
N GLU A 98 -8.05 7.50 4.59
CA GLU A 98 -7.91 8.95 4.39
C GLU A 98 -9.12 9.59 3.70
N SER A 99 -10.25 8.91 3.71
CA SER A 99 -11.55 9.39 3.22
C SER A 99 -11.58 9.93 1.77
N GLY A 100 -11.57 9.04 0.80
CA GLY A 100 -12.41 9.17 -0.40
C GLY A 100 -12.20 10.32 -1.38
N SER A 101 -11.19 11.17 -1.21
CA SER A 101 -10.97 12.32 -2.10
C SER A 101 -10.13 12.00 -3.34
N PHE A 102 -9.72 10.75 -3.52
CA PHE A 102 -8.86 10.35 -4.63
C PHE A 102 -9.63 9.52 -5.66
N SER A 103 -9.46 9.85 -6.93
CA SER A 103 -10.11 9.12 -8.03
C SER A 103 -9.40 7.80 -8.36
N SER A 104 -8.11 7.67 -8.00
CA SER A 104 -7.30 6.50 -8.28
C SER A 104 -6.13 6.33 -7.32
N LEU A 105 -5.63 5.08 -7.23
CA LEU A 105 -4.42 4.76 -6.47
C LEU A 105 -3.18 5.52 -6.98
N ASP A 106 -3.10 5.76 -8.29
CA ASP A 106 -1.99 6.50 -8.90
C ASP A 106 -2.02 7.98 -8.51
N GLU A 107 -3.19 8.60 -8.51
CA GLU A 107 -3.38 9.96 -8.02
C GLU A 107 -2.98 10.07 -6.55
N TYR A 108 -3.44 9.15 -5.70
CA TYR A 108 -3.08 9.10 -4.30
C TYR A 108 -1.55 9.00 -4.09
N LYS A 109 -0.88 8.12 -4.83
CA LYS A 109 0.59 7.99 -4.78
C LYS A 109 1.30 9.28 -5.16
N ARG A 110 0.82 9.97 -6.20
CA ARG A 110 1.39 11.23 -6.67
C ARG A 110 1.23 12.34 -5.65
N VAL A 111 0.03 12.49 -5.08
CA VAL A 111 -0.25 13.47 -4.02
C VAL A 111 0.63 13.22 -2.80
N ARG A 112 0.79 11.97 -2.39
CA ARG A 112 1.69 11.62 -1.28
C ARG A 112 3.17 11.85 -1.62
N GLY A 113 3.57 11.57 -2.84
CA GLY A 113 4.94 11.77 -3.30
C GLY A 113 5.38 13.22 -3.21
N ILE A 114 4.55 14.15 -3.70
CA ILE A 114 4.86 15.58 -3.62
C ILE A 114 4.76 16.12 -2.19
N ALA A 115 3.81 15.62 -1.39
CA ALA A 115 3.69 15.97 0.02
C ALA A 115 4.93 15.57 0.83
N TRP A 116 5.43 14.37 0.58
CA TRP A 116 6.65 13.87 1.19
C TRP A 116 7.86 14.74 0.80
N LEU A 117 8.03 15.02 -0.49
CA LEU A 117 9.11 15.86 -0.99
C LEU A 117 9.09 17.25 -0.33
N HIS A 118 7.92 17.87 -0.19
CA HIS A 118 7.76 19.16 0.47
C HIS A 118 8.15 19.14 1.95
N ASN A 119 7.77 18.08 2.67
CA ASN A 119 8.03 17.98 4.10
C ASN A 119 9.48 17.63 4.43
N GLU A 120 10.09 16.72 3.66
CA GLU A 120 11.45 16.23 3.93
C GLU A 120 12.54 17.23 3.50
N THR A 121 12.30 17.99 2.43
CA THR A 121 13.34 18.86 1.88
C THR A 121 13.36 20.26 2.47
N GLY A 122 12.27 20.71 3.10
CA GLY A 122 12.12 22.08 3.59
C GLY A 122 12.22 23.17 2.50
N LYS A 123 12.16 22.75 1.22
CA LYS A 123 12.21 23.64 0.06
C LYS A 123 10.94 24.48 -0.05
N SER A 124 11.04 25.63 -0.72
CA SER A 124 9.88 26.45 -1.03
C SER A 124 8.87 25.70 -1.91
N LYS A 125 7.61 26.13 -1.87
CA LYS A 125 6.53 25.53 -2.69
C LYS A 125 6.92 25.46 -4.18
N GLY A 126 7.47 26.54 -4.74
CA GLY A 126 7.84 26.63 -6.14
C GLY A 126 8.95 25.64 -6.53
N GLU A 127 9.98 25.52 -5.69
CA GLU A 127 11.09 24.57 -5.92
C GLU A 127 10.61 23.12 -5.88
N VAL A 128 9.72 22.77 -4.93
CA VAL A 128 9.15 21.43 -4.82
C VAL A 128 8.28 21.09 -6.04
N VAL A 129 7.45 22.03 -6.49
CA VAL A 129 6.60 21.86 -7.66
C VAL A 129 7.45 21.63 -8.92
N SER A 130 8.45 22.47 -9.16
CA SER A 130 9.35 22.34 -10.32
C SER A 130 10.13 21.02 -10.30
N GLU A 131 10.71 20.66 -9.16
CA GLU A 131 11.47 19.41 -8.99
C GLU A 131 10.58 18.17 -9.20
N TYR A 132 9.38 18.19 -8.62
CA TYR A 132 8.44 17.08 -8.76
C TYR A 132 7.94 16.95 -10.20
N ALA A 133 7.59 18.06 -10.84
CA ALA A 133 7.15 18.09 -12.23
C ALA A 133 8.20 17.50 -13.19
N GLN A 134 9.47 17.88 -12.98
CA GLN A 134 10.59 17.35 -13.76
C GLN A 134 10.81 15.87 -13.53
N LYS A 135 10.74 15.40 -12.28
CA LYS A 135 10.95 13.99 -11.90
C LYS A 135 9.86 13.08 -12.45
N GLU A 136 8.60 13.49 -12.35
CA GLU A 136 7.44 12.67 -12.73
C GLU A 136 6.99 12.92 -14.19
N GLY A 137 7.60 13.87 -14.89
CA GLY A 137 7.26 14.19 -16.29
C GLY A 137 5.87 14.79 -16.44
N CYS A 138 5.37 15.54 -15.46
CA CYS A 138 4.09 16.23 -15.50
C CYS A 138 4.27 17.77 -15.59
N SER A 139 3.17 18.49 -15.83
CA SER A 139 3.22 19.96 -15.80
C SER A 139 3.34 20.49 -14.37
N GLU A 140 3.94 21.68 -14.20
CA GLU A 140 4.00 22.36 -12.90
C GLU A 140 2.60 22.64 -12.34
N GLU A 141 1.64 22.97 -13.20
CA GLU A 141 0.24 23.16 -12.82
C GLU A 141 -0.36 21.88 -12.19
N THR A 142 -0.11 20.73 -12.79
CA THR A 142 -0.53 19.42 -12.25
C THR A 142 0.14 19.13 -10.91
N ALA A 143 1.45 19.38 -10.79
CA ALA A 143 2.18 19.20 -9.55
C ALA A 143 1.66 20.14 -8.44
N GLU A 144 1.32 21.38 -8.78
CA GLU A 144 0.72 22.34 -7.84
C GLU A 144 -0.67 21.90 -7.36
N GLN A 145 -1.49 21.33 -8.24
CA GLN A 145 -2.78 20.74 -7.86
C GLN A 145 -2.59 19.61 -6.86
N TYR A 146 -1.66 18.69 -7.08
CA TYR A 146 -1.36 17.60 -6.15
C TYR A 146 -0.91 18.12 -4.78
N LEU A 147 -0.06 19.14 -4.74
CA LEU A 147 0.39 19.74 -3.48
C LEU A 147 -0.77 20.45 -2.74
N THR A 148 -1.68 21.06 -3.48
CA THR A 148 -2.88 21.69 -2.92
C THR A 148 -3.82 20.65 -2.30
N VAL A 149 -4.08 19.54 -3.00
CA VAL A 149 -4.87 18.41 -2.48
C VAL A 149 -4.23 17.83 -1.22
N ALA A 150 -2.91 17.65 -1.19
CA ALA A 150 -2.18 17.17 -0.03
C ALA A 150 -2.37 18.07 1.21
N ARG A 151 -2.41 19.39 1.02
CA ARG A 151 -2.64 20.36 2.11
C ARG A 151 -4.07 20.35 2.62
N LEU A 152 -5.04 20.25 1.71
CA LEU A 152 -6.47 20.19 2.07
C LEU A 152 -6.78 18.94 2.90
N ASN A 153 -6.25 17.79 2.52
CA ASN A 153 -6.45 16.55 3.27
C ASN A 153 -5.86 16.61 4.68
N ARG A 154 -4.71 17.28 4.87
CA ARG A 154 -4.15 17.52 6.21
C ARG A 154 -5.05 18.38 7.09
N SER A 155 -5.66 19.42 6.54
CA SER A 155 -6.53 20.32 7.32
C SER A 155 -7.83 19.63 7.75
N GLN A 156 -8.37 18.70 6.97
CA GLN A 156 -9.56 17.93 7.34
C GLN A 156 -9.30 16.97 8.50
N VAL A 157 -8.18 16.28 8.51
CA VAL A 157 -7.79 15.38 9.61
C VAL A 157 -7.63 16.16 10.93
N SER A 158 -7.08 17.38 10.89
CA SER A 158 -6.95 18.24 12.08
C SER A 158 -8.28 18.68 12.67
N LEU A 159 -9.33 18.89 11.83
CA LEU A 159 -10.67 19.28 12.29
C LEU A 159 -11.41 18.14 13.00
N TYR A 160 -11.18 16.89 12.61
CA TYR A 160 -11.79 15.71 13.27
C TYR A 160 -11.16 15.39 14.62
N VAL A 161 -9.86 15.63 14.79
CA VAL A 161 -9.15 15.40 16.07
C VAL A 161 -9.62 16.40 17.14
N THR A 162 -9.86 17.65 16.78
CA THR A 162 -10.37 18.68 17.71
C THR A 162 -11.83 18.52 18.11
N ALA A 163 -12.63 17.81 17.30
CA ALA A 163 -14.05 17.56 17.61
C ALA A 163 -14.31 16.35 18.54
N GLN A 164 -13.31 15.55 18.84
CA GLN A 164 -13.42 14.40 19.75
C GLN A 164 -12.96 14.72 21.19
N ASP A 165 -12.33 15.87 21.41
CA ASP A 165 -11.81 16.30 22.72
C ASP A 165 -12.75 17.31 23.45
N GLU A 166 -13.98 17.54 22.96
CA GLU A 166 -15.07 18.29 23.63
C GLU A 166 -16.19 17.31 24.07
#